data_0f61031f84114ce2c54a04cfb0050355
#
_entry.id   0f61031f84114ce2c54a04cfb0050355
#
_cell.length_a   1.000
_cell.length_b   1.000
_cell.length_c   1.000
_cell.angle_alpha   90.00
_cell.angle_beta   90.00
_cell.angle_gamma   90.00
#
_symmetry.space_group_name_H-M   'P 1'
#
loop_
_entity.id
_entity.type
_entity.pdbx_description
1 polymer ?
#
loop_
_entity_poly.entity_id
_entity_poly.type
_entity_poly.pdbx_seq_one_letter_code
_entity_poly.pdbx_strand_id
1 'polypeptide(L)'
;MARLHFDSIVNALLFSSSASEKFNPAFLKIEIESFNRAPLGKAIVIIDQFFSHNIFNSKLLMAFNKEQKIIGLRVLSDNVIWLWIKNKSVVVIDPAVSQPVIQYLKTNDLDLEAILQTHHHSDHIGGTKELIKEWPNIKVIASEKEKDRIPFQNLSVKDGDKLQLLDEDVQVIEVKGHTKSHIAFFFKNQVPILFIGDTLFSAGCGRIFEGTFKQMFSSLKKIKSLPKNTLIYCAHEYTESNLLWALDIEPKNQNINKKLIEVEKKIALEELTIPCLLEEELKINLFLRANNLKEFSYLRANKDSWV
;
A
#
# COMPACT_ATOMS: atom_id res chain seq x y z
N MET A 1 -22.70 9.31 36.39
CA MET A 1 -21.98 10.58 36.11
C MET A 1 -21.24 10.55 34.76
N ALA A 2 -20.47 9.54 34.41
CA ALA A 2 -19.75 9.47 33.11
C ALA A 2 -20.67 9.49 31.87
N ARG A 3 -21.87 8.92 31.94
CA ARG A 3 -22.85 8.86 30.86
C ARG A 3 -23.46 10.25 30.52
N LEU A 4 -23.72 11.08 31.54
CA LEU A 4 -24.24 12.45 31.38
C LEU A 4 -23.20 13.40 30.75
N HIS A 5 -21.91 13.14 30.95
CA HIS A 5 -20.83 13.92 30.36
C HIS A 5 -20.63 13.62 28.88
N PHE A 6 -20.85 12.36 28.48
CA PHE A 6 -20.72 11.92 27.09
C PHE A 6 -21.83 12.47 26.19
N ASP A 7 -23.09 12.41 26.63
CA ASP A 7 -24.22 12.98 25.89
C ASP A 7 -24.07 14.48 25.68
N SER A 8 -23.43 15.18 26.62
CA SER A 8 -23.11 16.63 26.50
C SER A 8 -22.01 16.88 25.46
N ILE A 9 -21.00 16.01 25.36
CA ILE A 9 -19.91 16.12 24.37
C ILE A 9 -20.41 15.77 22.95
N VAL A 10 -21.22 14.73 22.81
CA VAL A 10 -21.83 14.33 21.53
C VAL A 10 -22.77 15.43 21.02
N ASN A 11 -23.60 16.00 21.90
CA ASN A 11 -24.45 17.11 21.54
C ASN A 11 -23.66 18.38 21.19
N ALA A 12 -22.57 18.70 21.89
CA ALA A 12 -21.70 19.84 21.54
C ALA A 12 -21.02 19.65 20.16
N LEU A 13 -20.65 18.42 19.79
CA LEU A 13 -20.08 18.09 18.47
C LEU A 13 -21.12 18.13 17.35
N LEU A 14 -22.35 17.75 17.60
CA LEU A 14 -23.46 17.78 16.64
C LEU A 14 -23.98 19.21 16.38
N PHE A 15 -23.82 20.11 17.33
CA PHE A 15 -24.29 21.50 17.24
C PHE A 15 -23.22 22.53 16.84
N SER A 16 -21.93 22.11 16.67
CA SER A 16 -20.94 23.00 16.07
C SER A 16 -21.24 23.12 14.56
N SER A 17 -21.70 24.29 14.14
CA SER A 17 -22.23 24.59 12.79
C SER A 17 -21.28 24.34 11.61
N SER A 18 -20.05 23.90 11.84
CA SER A 18 -19.07 23.56 10.82
C SER A 18 -18.90 22.04 10.57
N ALA A 19 -19.49 21.19 11.41
CA ALA A 19 -19.36 19.74 11.31
C ALA A 19 -20.57 19.04 10.65
N SER A 20 -21.75 19.66 10.66
CA SER A 20 -23.02 19.05 10.23
C SER A 20 -23.13 18.78 8.71
N GLU A 21 -22.36 19.48 7.88
CA GLU A 21 -22.41 19.29 6.41
C GLU A 21 -21.50 18.14 5.88
N LYS A 22 -20.69 17.51 6.76
CA LYS A 22 -19.63 16.58 6.30
C LYS A 22 -19.83 15.12 6.69
N PHE A 23 -20.82 14.77 7.49
CA PHE A 23 -21.02 13.40 7.96
C PHE A 23 -22.40 12.84 7.58
N ASN A 24 -22.42 11.58 7.12
CA ASN A 24 -23.67 10.85 6.88
C ASN A 24 -24.33 10.51 8.23
N PRO A 25 -25.55 11.01 8.52
CA PRO A 25 -26.22 10.78 9.81
C PRO A 25 -26.49 9.31 10.14
N ALA A 26 -26.65 8.45 9.12
CA ALA A 26 -26.88 7.02 9.32
C ALA A 26 -25.63 6.28 9.81
N PHE A 27 -24.45 6.69 9.35
CA PHE A 27 -23.18 6.11 9.77
C PHE A 27 -22.87 6.47 11.23
N LEU A 28 -23.08 7.73 11.59
CA LEU A 28 -22.90 8.20 12.96
C LEU A 28 -23.81 7.48 13.97
N LYS A 29 -25.05 7.13 13.56
CA LYS A 29 -26.01 6.41 14.40
C LYS A 29 -25.59 4.96 14.68
N ILE A 30 -25.01 4.28 13.70
CA ILE A 30 -24.52 2.89 13.85
C ILE A 30 -23.31 2.85 14.80
N GLU A 31 -22.39 3.80 14.68
CA GLU A 31 -21.20 3.90 15.56
C GLU A 31 -21.59 4.23 17.01
N ILE A 32 -22.56 5.11 17.23
CA ILE A 32 -23.09 5.44 18.57
C ILE A 32 -23.77 4.21 19.20
N GLU A 33 -24.50 3.41 18.43
CA GLU A 33 -25.12 2.18 18.94
C GLU A 33 -24.07 1.10 19.32
N SER A 34 -23.00 0.97 18.55
CA SER A 34 -21.87 0.07 18.87
C SER A 34 -21.15 0.52 20.14
N PHE A 35 -20.94 1.82 20.30
CA PHE A 35 -20.31 2.43 21.46
C PHE A 35 -21.09 2.18 22.75
N ASN A 36 -22.41 2.34 22.73
CA ASN A 36 -23.28 2.14 23.89
C ASN A 36 -23.33 0.69 24.40
N ARG A 37 -22.90 -0.29 23.61
CA ARG A 37 -22.84 -1.72 23.96
C ARG A 37 -21.46 -2.17 24.48
N ALA A 38 -20.43 -1.33 24.42
CA ALA A 38 -19.07 -1.68 24.81
C ALA A 38 -18.80 -1.44 26.32
N PRO A 39 -17.98 -2.27 27.00
CA PRO A 39 -17.47 -1.96 28.32
C PRO A 39 -16.62 -0.68 28.34
N LEU A 40 -16.65 0.09 29.43
CA LEU A 40 -16.04 1.44 29.54
C LEU A 40 -14.56 1.50 29.07
N GLY A 41 -13.75 0.46 29.35
CA GLY A 41 -12.36 0.40 28.91
C GLY A 41 -12.16 0.25 27.41
N LYS A 42 -13.07 -0.46 26.73
CA LYS A 42 -13.08 -0.55 25.25
C LYS A 42 -13.61 0.72 24.57
N ALA A 43 -14.49 1.45 25.25
CA ALA A 43 -15.04 2.69 24.75
C ALA A 43 -13.99 3.81 24.60
N ILE A 44 -13.01 3.91 25.51
CA ILE A 44 -11.92 4.89 25.43
C ILE A 44 -10.98 4.56 24.26
N VAL A 45 -10.69 3.28 24.03
CA VAL A 45 -9.86 2.83 22.89
C VAL A 45 -10.55 3.12 21.56
N ILE A 46 -11.87 2.91 21.47
CA ILE A 46 -12.69 3.19 20.28
C ILE A 46 -12.70 4.70 19.96
N ILE A 47 -12.78 5.57 20.97
CA ILE A 47 -12.73 7.03 20.78
C ILE A 47 -11.38 7.47 20.24
N ASP A 48 -10.30 6.99 20.82
CA ASP A 48 -8.93 7.35 20.40
C ASP A 48 -8.63 6.84 18.98
N GLN A 49 -9.11 5.64 18.63
CA GLN A 49 -9.05 5.10 17.28
C GLN A 49 -9.92 5.88 16.29
N PHE A 50 -11.14 6.27 16.68
CA PHE A 50 -12.04 7.07 15.83
C PHE A 50 -11.42 8.42 15.50
N PHE A 51 -10.81 9.12 16.45
CA PHE A 51 -10.18 10.41 16.18
C PHE A 51 -8.87 10.30 15.43
N SER A 52 -8.01 9.33 15.74
CA SER A 52 -6.75 9.12 15.03
C SER A 52 -6.98 8.57 13.60
N HIS A 53 -7.91 7.64 13.43
CA HIS A 53 -8.26 7.06 12.14
C HIS A 53 -8.99 8.07 11.23
N ASN A 54 -9.92 8.88 11.76
CA ASN A 54 -10.62 9.88 10.96
C ASN A 54 -9.76 11.11 10.61
N ILE A 55 -8.79 11.51 11.43
CA ILE A 55 -7.87 12.60 11.06
C ILE A 55 -6.91 12.14 9.95
N PHE A 56 -6.44 10.91 9.99
CA PHE A 56 -5.57 10.34 8.96
C PHE A 56 -6.38 10.03 7.69
N ASN A 57 -7.53 9.37 7.82
CA ASN A 57 -8.43 9.06 6.70
C ASN A 57 -9.10 10.31 6.11
N SER A 58 -9.40 11.36 6.88
CA SER A 58 -9.99 12.57 6.29
C SER A 58 -9.03 13.30 5.37
N LYS A 59 -7.72 13.33 5.68
CA LYS A 59 -6.69 13.83 4.76
C LYS A 59 -6.50 12.90 3.56
N LEU A 60 -6.59 11.58 3.76
CA LEU A 60 -6.49 10.58 2.70
C LEU A 60 -7.77 10.53 1.84
N LEU A 61 -8.97 10.57 2.45
CA LEU A 61 -10.26 10.60 1.73
C LEU A 61 -10.49 11.91 0.96
N MET A 62 -9.97 13.04 1.43
CA MET A 62 -10.04 14.29 0.66
C MET A 62 -9.15 14.27 -0.58
N ALA A 63 -8.19 13.36 -0.64
CA ALA A 63 -7.28 13.22 -1.76
C ALA A 63 -7.78 12.26 -2.85
N PHE A 64 -8.66 11.33 -2.51
CA PHE A 64 -9.36 10.52 -3.49
C PHE A 64 -10.68 11.22 -3.86
N ASN A 65 -10.91 11.49 -5.15
CA ASN A 65 -12.26 11.76 -5.63
C ASN A 65 -13.19 10.71 -5.02
N LYS A 66 -14.40 11.08 -4.54
CA LYS A 66 -15.36 10.19 -3.88
C LYS A 66 -15.64 8.85 -4.58
N GLU A 67 -15.14 8.69 -5.80
CA GLU A 67 -15.37 7.55 -6.70
C GLU A 67 -14.20 6.55 -6.75
N GLN A 68 -13.03 6.85 -6.16
CA GLN A 68 -11.85 5.97 -6.23
C GLN A 68 -11.46 5.43 -4.85
N LYS A 69 -11.10 4.14 -4.79
CA LYS A 69 -10.54 3.50 -3.60
C LYS A 69 -9.50 2.46 -3.97
N ILE A 70 -8.55 2.21 -3.06
CA ILE A 70 -7.58 1.12 -3.18
C ILE A 70 -7.79 0.18 -2.00
N ILE A 71 -7.96 -1.10 -2.29
CA ILE A 71 -8.18 -2.18 -1.33
C ILE A 71 -7.01 -3.14 -1.39
N GLY A 72 -6.46 -3.52 -0.24
CA GLY A 72 -5.47 -4.59 -0.13
C GLY A 72 -6.12 -5.90 0.30
N LEU A 73 -5.88 -6.96 -0.45
CA LEU A 73 -6.24 -8.33 -0.09
C LEU A 73 -5.00 -9.05 0.41
N ARG A 74 -4.96 -9.42 1.69
CA ARG A 74 -3.92 -10.30 2.24
C ARG A 74 -4.09 -11.70 1.69
N VAL A 75 -3.01 -12.26 1.15
CA VAL A 75 -2.99 -13.61 0.59
C VAL A 75 -1.66 -14.27 0.89
N LEU A 76 -1.59 -15.59 0.76
CA LEU A 76 -0.42 -16.37 1.12
C LEU A 76 0.02 -16.07 2.56
N SER A 77 1.34 -15.98 2.84
CA SER A 77 1.84 -15.64 4.19
C SER A 77 1.86 -14.14 4.47
N ASP A 78 2.24 -13.34 3.47
CA ASP A 78 2.55 -11.91 3.65
C ASP A 78 2.30 -11.05 2.39
N ASN A 79 1.86 -11.64 1.27
CA ASN A 79 1.54 -10.91 0.05
C ASN A 79 0.28 -10.05 0.21
N VAL A 80 0.26 -8.91 -0.44
CA VAL A 80 -0.91 -8.04 -0.57
C VAL A 80 -1.20 -7.78 -2.05
N ILE A 81 -2.34 -8.28 -2.52
CA ILE A 81 -2.87 -7.95 -3.85
C ILE A 81 -3.62 -6.63 -3.75
N TRP A 82 -3.27 -5.64 -4.58
CA TRP A 82 -3.94 -4.36 -4.59
C TRP A 82 -5.04 -4.30 -5.65
N LEU A 83 -6.22 -3.85 -5.24
CA LEU A 83 -7.35 -3.57 -6.12
C LEU A 83 -7.56 -2.06 -6.16
N TRP A 84 -7.27 -1.43 -7.29
CA TRP A 84 -7.58 -0.03 -7.52
C TRP A 84 -8.93 0.05 -8.24
N ILE A 85 -9.90 0.64 -7.57
CA ILE A 85 -11.32 0.64 -7.93
C ILE A 85 -11.77 2.06 -8.23
N LYS A 86 -12.42 2.25 -9.38
CA LYS A 86 -13.14 3.47 -9.74
C LYS A 86 -14.50 3.09 -10.29
N ASN A 87 -15.57 3.55 -9.63
CA ASN A 87 -16.93 3.13 -9.95
C ASN A 87 -17.07 1.59 -9.90
N LYS A 88 -17.34 0.95 -11.04
CA LYS A 88 -17.41 -0.51 -11.18
C LYS A 88 -16.16 -1.14 -11.77
N SER A 89 -15.24 -0.35 -12.31
CA SER A 89 -14.02 -0.83 -12.95
C SER A 89 -12.90 -1.02 -11.94
N VAL A 90 -12.14 -2.10 -12.10
CA VAL A 90 -11.02 -2.47 -11.22
C VAL A 90 -9.76 -2.73 -12.03
N VAL A 91 -8.65 -2.21 -11.54
CA VAL A 91 -7.30 -2.61 -11.92
C VAL A 91 -6.70 -3.41 -10.77
N VAL A 92 -6.23 -4.61 -11.02
CA VAL A 92 -5.59 -5.48 -10.04
C VAL A 92 -4.08 -5.45 -10.23
N ILE A 93 -3.34 -5.33 -9.14
CA ILE A 93 -1.89 -5.28 -9.15
C ILE A 93 -1.34 -6.55 -8.50
N ASP A 94 -0.47 -7.25 -9.23
CA ASP A 94 0.27 -8.44 -8.80
C ASP A 94 -0.63 -9.51 -8.13
N PRO A 95 -1.63 -10.07 -8.84
CA PRO A 95 -2.50 -11.09 -8.29
C PRO A 95 -1.77 -12.41 -8.05
N ALA A 96 -1.22 -12.58 -6.85
CA ALA A 96 -0.53 -13.80 -6.40
C ALA A 96 -1.40 -15.05 -6.56
N VAL A 97 -2.68 -14.93 -6.22
CA VAL A 97 -3.72 -15.95 -6.33
C VAL A 97 -5.02 -15.34 -6.84
N SER A 98 -5.84 -16.14 -7.54
CA SER A 98 -7.05 -15.65 -8.21
C SER A 98 -8.29 -15.60 -7.32
N GLN A 99 -8.49 -16.60 -6.46
CA GLN A 99 -9.76 -16.83 -5.75
C GLN A 99 -10.22 -15.64 -4.89
N PRO A 100 -9.38 -15.02 -4.03
CA PRO A 100 -9.79 -13.84 -3.26
C PRO A 100 -10.21 -12.67 -4.14
N VAL A 101 -9.52 -12.48 -5.28
CA VAL A 101 -9.85 -11.42 -6.25
C VAL A 101 -11.21 -11.70 -6.90
N ILE A 102 -11.42 -12.91 -7.45
CA ILE A 102 -12.67 -13.33 -8.08
C ILE A 102 -13.84 -13.16 -7.10
N GLN A 103 -13.67 -13.64 -5.87
CA GLN A 103 -14.70 -13.54 -4.84
C GLN A 103 -15.01 -12.08 -4.53
N TYR A 104 -14.01 -11.24 -4.33
CA TYR A 104 -14.20 -9.82 -4.03
C TYR A 104 -14.93 -9.09 -5.15
N LEU A 105 -14.51 -9.30 -6.41
CA LEU A 105 -15.11 -8.65 -7.58
C LEU A 105 -16.57 -9.08 -7.76
N LYS A 106 -16.85 -10.38 -7.72
CA LYS A 106 -18.23 -10.91 -7.87
C LYS A 106 -19.16 -10.46 -6.74
N THR A 107 -18.67 -10.46 -5.48
CA THR A 107 -19.49 -10.05 -4.33
C THR A 107 -19.85 -8.55 -4.39
N ASN A 108 -18.99 -7.71 -4.96
CA ASN A 108 -19.19 -6.27 -5.02
C ASN A 108 -19.70 -5.77 -6.39
N ASP A 109 -20.08 -6.67 -7.31
CA ASP A 109 -20.55 -6.35 -8.67
C ASP A 109 -19.56 -5.43 -9.42
N LEU A 110 -18.29 -5.85 -9.45
CA LEU A 110 -17.17 -5.13 -10.02
C LEU A 110 -16.59 -5.85 -11.24
N ASP A 111 -16.15 -5.10 -12.24
CA ASP A 111 -15.56 -5.59 -13.47
C ASP A 111 -14.04 -5.37 -13.51
N LEU A 112 -13.30 -6.42 -13.86
CA LEU A 112 -11.85 -6.35 -14.04
C LEU A 112 -11.52 -5.72 -15.40
N GLU A 113 -10.83 -4.57 -15.39
CA GLU A 113 -10.40 -3.87 -16.60
C GLU A 113 -8.98 -4.24 -17.01
N ALA A 114 -8.07 -4.31 -16.02
CA ALA A 114 -6.67 -4.62 -16.28
C ALA A 114 -5.98 -5.28 -15.09
N ILE A 115 -4.90 -5.99 -15.38
CA ILE A 115 -3.91 -6.49 -14.42
C ILE A 115 -2.58 -5.82 -14.70
N LEU A 116 -1.97 -5.24 -13.65
CA LEU A 116 -0.61 -4.72 -13.68
C LEU A 116 0.33 -5.73 -13.04
N GLN A 117 1.39 -6.09 -13.76
CA GLN A 117 2.43 -7.01 -13.30
C GLN A 117 3.74 -6.26 -13.12
N THR A 118 4.23 -6.18 -11.90
CA THR A 118 5.50 -5.49 -11.63
C THR A 118 6.70 -6.32 -12.07
N HIS A 119 6.64 -7.64 -11.89
CA HIS A 119 7.67 -8.60 -12.29
C HIS A 119 7.10 -10.04 -12.37
N HIS A 120 7.93 -11.02 -12.69
CA HIS A 120 7.49 -12.37 -13.07
C HIS A 120 7.42 -13.40 -11.94
N HIS A 121 7.76 -13.08 -10.70
CA HIS A 121 7.74 -14.08 -9.63
C HIS A 121 6.33 -14.66 -9.45
N SER A 122 6.27 -15.94 -9.08
CA SER A 122 5.02 -16.71 -9.04
C SER A 122 3.99 -16.13 -8.07
N ASP A 123 4.43 -15.56 -6.98
CA ASP A 123 3.61 -14.89 -5.97
C ASP A 123 3.13 -13.48 -6.36
N HIS A 124 3.41 -13.06 -7.60
CA HIS A 124 2.85 -11.85 -8.22
C HIS A 124 1.97 -12.18 -9.43
N ILE A 125 2.29 -13.24 -10.16
CA ILE A 125 1.59 -13.58 -11.42
C ILE A 125 0.68 -14.81 -11.30
N GLY A 126 0.73 -15.54 -10.19
CA GLY A 126 0.13 -16.87 -10.05
C GLY A 126 -1.37 -16.92 -10.30
N GLY A 127 -2.12 -15.87 -9.92
CA GLY A 127 -3.56 -15.79 -10.14
C GLY A 127 -3.98 -15.30 -11.54
N THR A 128 -3.06 -14.74 -12.31
CA THR A 128 -3.40 -14.02 -13.55
C THR A 128 -4.08 -14.89 -14.59
N LYS A 129 -3.62 -16.13 -14.81
CA LYS A 129 -4.21 -17.02 -15.83
C LYS A 129 -5.68 -17.34 -15.55
N GLU A 130 -6.04 -17.59 -14.31
CA GLU A 130 -7.41 -17.84 -13.90
C GLU A 130 -8.26 -16.58 -14.00
N LEU A 131 -7.73 -15.40 -13.69
CA LEU A 131 -8.43 -14.13 -13.89
C LEU A 131 -8.72 -13.86 -15.36
N ILE A 132 -7.80 -14.19 -16.28
CA ILE A 132 -8.04 -14.11 -17.74
C ILE A 132 -9.17 -15.04 -18.18
N LYS A 133 -9.33 -16.23 -17.59
CA LYS A 133 -10.45 -17.13 -17.90
C LYS A 133 -11.81 -16.55 -17.50
N GLU A 134 -11.87 -15.88 -16.34
CA GLU A 134 -13.09 -15.23 -15.84
C GLU A 134 -13.41 -13.94 -16.61
N TRP A 135 -12.37 -13.16 -17.00
CA TRP A 135 -12.48 -11.90 -17.73
C TRP A 135 -11.56 -11.91 -18.99
N PRO A 136 -11.99 -12.55 -20.11
CA PRO A 136 -11.09 -12.80 -21.26
C PRO A 136 -10.59 -11.56 -21.99
N ASN A 137 -11.28 -10.43 -21.86
CA ASN A 137 -10.98 -9.19 -22.60
C ASN A 137 -10.10 -8.19 -21.81
N ILE A 138 -9.57 -8.57 -20.67
CA ILE A 138 -8.77 -7.70 -19.83
C ILE A 138 -7.39 -7.41 -20.45
N LYS A 139 -6.85 -6.24 -20.08
CA LYS A 139 -5.44 -5.92 -20.36
C LYS A 139 -4.55 -6.55 -19.30
N VAL A 140 -3.54 -7.30 -19.71
CA VAL A 140 -2.46 -7.76 -18.83
C VAL A 140 -1.20 -7.02 -19.20
N ILE A 141 -0.80 -6.09 -18.34
CA ILE A 141 0.24 -5.10 -18.60
C ILE A 141 1.50 -5.50 -17.83
N ALA A 142 2.59 -5.71 -18.53
CA ALA A 142 3.89 -6.09 -17.95
C ALA A 142 5.05 -5.49 -18.76
N SER A 143 6.26 -5.57 -18.21
CA SER A 143 7.47 -5.15 -18.92
C SER A 143 7.63 -5.94 -20.23
N GLU A 144 7.98 -5.26 -21.33
CA GLU A 144 8.31 -5.90 -22.61
C GLU A 144 9.43 -6.92 -22.49
N LYS A 145 10.34 -6.73 -21.50
CA LYS A 145 11.47 -7.62 -21.20
C LYS A 145 11.06 -8.88 -20.46
N GLU A 146 9.81 -8.97 -20.00
CA GLU A 146 9.24 -10.11 -19.29
C GLU A 146 8.37 -11.01 -20.18
N LYS A 147 8.31 -10.76 -21.49
CA LYS A 147 7.38 -11.44 -22.41
C LYS A 147 7.51 -12.95 -22.38
N ASP A 148 8.71 -13.48 -22.23
CA ASP A 148 8.95 -14.93 -22.16
C ASP A 148 8.53 -15.53 -20.82
N ARG A 149 8.65 -14.76 -19.73
CA ARG A 149 8.33 -15.19 -18.36
C ARG A 149 6.88 -14.86 -17.95
N ILE A 150 6.27 -13.87 -18.61
CA ILE A 150 4.86 -13.51 -18.49
C ILE A 150 4.20 -13.64 -19.88
N PRO A 151 4.08 -14.85 -20.45
CA PRO A 151 3.66 -15.04 -21.85
C PRO A 151 2.19 -14.68 -22.10
N PHE A 152 1.41 -14.53 -21.04
CA PHE A 152 -0.01 -14.11 -21.11
C PHE A 152 -0.20 -12.58 -21.08
N GLN A 153 0.86 -11.79 -21.01
CA GLN A 153 0.75 -10.34 -21.18
C GLN A 153 0.29 -10.02 -22.61
N ASN A 154 -0.66 -9.11 -22.74
CA ASN A 154 -1.19 -8.65 -24.03
C ASN A 154 -0.93 -7.15 -24.27
N LEU A 155 -0.37 -6.43 -23.29
CA LEU A 155 0.12 -5.08 -23.42
C LEU A 155 1.51 -4.96 -22.79
N SER A 156 2.54 -4.92 -23.64
CA SER A 156 3.93 -4.78 -23.19
C SER A 156 4.31 -3.32 -23.03
N VAL A 157 5.00 -2.97 -21.94
CA VAL A 157 5.42 -1.59 -21.62
C VAL A 157 6.90 -1.52 -21.24
N LYS A 158 7.46 -0.30 -21.31
CA LYS A 158 8.84 0.02 -20.94
C LYS A 158 8.94 1.29 -20.12
N ASP A 159 10.13 1.58 -19.61
CA ASP A 159 10.44 2.80 -18.84
C ASP A 159 10.01 4.08 -19.58
N GLY A 160 9.27 4.92 -18.90
CA GLY A 160 8.76 6.20 -19.41
C GLY A 160 7.45 6.12 -20.17
N ASP A 161 6.93 4.93 -20.49
CA ASP A 161 5.61 4.79 -21.11
C ASP A 161 4.52 5.38 -20.22
N LYS A 162 3.48 5.91 -20.87
CA LYS A 162 2.27 6.42 -20.23
C LYS A 162 1.07 5.61 -20.65
N LEU A 163 0.24 5.26 -19.69
CA LEU A 163 -1.00 4.50 -19.87
C LEU A 163 -2.18 5.34 -19.39
N GLN A 164 -3.35 5.07 -19.93
CA GLN A 164 -4.63 5.52 -19.39
C GLN A 164 -5.34 4.33 -18.75
N LEU A 165 -5.55 4.36 -17.44
CA LEU A 165 -6.26 3.35 -16.69
C LEU A 165 -7.23 4.01 -15.71
N LEU A 166 -8.48 3.60 -15.70
CA LEU A 166 -9.54 4.21 -14.88
C LEU A 166 -9.59 5.75 -15.03
N ASP A 167 -9.39 6.28 -16.26
CA ASP A 167 -9.30 7.70 -16.60
C ASP A 167 -8.15 8.47 -15.92
N GLU A 168 -7.10 7.76 -15.49
CA GLU A 168 -5.93 8.34 -14.84
C GLU A 168 -4.65 8.09 -15.66
N ASP A 169 -3.74 9.09 -15.63
CA ASP A 169 -2.42 8.97 -16.24
C ASP A 169 -1.50 8.12 -15.36
N VAL A 170 -1.01 7.02 -15.90
CA VAL A 170 -0.08 6.09 -15.25
C VAL A 170 1.26 6.13 -15.96
N GLN A 171 2.33 6.46 -15.25
CA GLN A 171 3.69 6.39 -15.75
C GLN A 171 4.36 5.09 -15.36
N VAL A 172 4.97 4.40 -16.31
CA VAL A 172 5.81 3.22 -16.07
C VAL A 172 7.22 3.68 -15.71
N ILE A 173 7.76 3.12 -14.62
CA ILE A 173 9.14 3.39 -14.13
C ILE A 173 9.88 2.08 -14.03
N GLU A 174 10.99 1.91 -14.75
CA GLU A 174 11.86 0.75 -14.58
C GLU A 174 12.66 0.88 -13.29
N VAL A 175 12.57 -0.16 -12.42
CA VAL A 175 13.14 -0.20 -11.07
C VAL A 175 13.89 -1.53 -10.86
N LYS A 176 14.97 -1.70 -11.60
CA LYS A 176 15.82 -2.90 -11.57
C LYS A 176 16.48 -3.12 -10.22
N GLY A 177 16.70 -4.38 -9.89
CA GLY A 177 17.45 -4.78 -8.68
C GLY A 177 16.95 -6.11 -8.16
N HIS A 178 15.72 -6.18 -7.71
CA HIS A 178 15.06 -7.43 -7.30
C HIS A 178 15.03 -8.42 -8.47
N THR A 179 14.44 -8.01 -9.58
CA THR A 179 14.64 -8.67 -10.88
C THR A 179 15.29 -7.73 -11.89
N LYS A 180 15.73 -8.26 -13.06
CA LYS A 180 16.40 -7.47 -14.12
C LYS A 180 15.46 -6.53 -14.86
N SER A 181 14.16 -6.81 -14.82
CA SER A 181 13.15 -6.15 -15.66
C SER A 181 11.98 -5.61 -14.84
N HIS A 182 12.16 -5.47 -13.51
CA HIS A 182 11.14 -4.98 -12.61
C HIS A 182 10.68 -3.56 -12.97
N ILE A 183 9.37 -3.34 -12.99
CA ILE A 183 8.75 -2.04 -13.23
C ILE A 183 7.82 -1.66 -12.09
N ALA A 184 7.57 -0.36 -11.97
CA ALA A 184 6.61 0.23 -11.06
C ALA A 184 5.62 1.08 -11.84
N PHE A 185 4.43 1.31 -11.28
CA PHE A 185 3.37 2.11 -11.87
C PHE A 185 3.10 3.33 -10.99
N PHE A 186 3.35 4.51 -11.53
CA PHE A 186 3.25 5.78 -10.82
C PHE A 186 2.10 6.64 -11.34
N PHE A 187 1.26 7.10 -10.44
CA PHE A 187 0.11 7.96 -10.68
C PHE A 187 0.37 9.34 -10.09
N LYS A 188 0.35 10.36 -10.92
CA LYS A 188 0.63 11.74 -10.48
C LYS A 188 -0.68 12.48 -10.16
N ASN A 189 -1.38 12.05 -9.13
CA ASN A 189 -2.59 12.70 -8.63
C ASN A 189 -2.27 13.74 -7.54
N GLN A 190 -3.32 14.36 -6.93
CA GLN A 190 -3.14 15.25 -5.76
C GLN A 190 -2.37 14.55 -4.64
N VAL A 191 -2.67 13.28 -4.38
CA VAL A 191 -1.84 12.37 -3.60
C VAL A 191 -1.26 11.36 -4.58
N PRO A 192 0.03 11.47 -4.92
CA PRO A 192 0.66 10.54 -5.85
C PRO A 192 0.68 9.12 -5.29
N ILE A 193 0.49 8.13 -6.16
CA ILE A 193 0.44 6.72 -5.82
C ILE A 193 1.51 5.97 -6.60
N LEU A 194 2.21 5.06 -5.93
CA LEU A 194 3.22 4.19 -6.53
C LEU A 194 2.94 2.73 -6.17
N PHE A 195 2.58 1.91 -7.16
CA PHE A 195 2.62 0.46 -7.03
C PHE A 195 4.02 -0.01 -7.40
N ILE A 196 4.76 -0.54 -6.42
CA ILE A 196 6.22 -0.73 -6.50
C ILE A 196 6.67 -2.19 -6.50
N GLY A 197 5.74 -3.14 -6.26
CA GLY A 197 6.09 -4.56 -6.11
C GLY A 197 7.18 -4.75 -5.06
N ASP A 198 8.24 -5.46 -5.44
CA ASP A 198 9.32 -5.91 -4.56
C ASP A 198 10.60 -5.07 -4.62
N THR A 199 10.53 -3.87 -5.17
CA THR A 199 11.71 -2.98 -5.16
C THR A 199 11.87 -2.28 -3.82
N LEU A 200 10.78 -1.77 -3.25
CA LEU A 200 10.76 -1.08 -1.96
C LEU A 200 9.66 -1.64 -1.07
N PHE A 201 9.98 -1.83 0.21
CA PHE A 201 9.02 -2.16 1.26
C PHE A 201 9.04 -1.07 2.34
N SER A 202 8.01 -1.01 3.18
CA SER A 202 8.06 -0.14 4.35
C SER A 202 9.24 -0.54 5.24
N ALA A 203 10.08 0.44 5.55
CA ALA A 203 11.36 0.33 6.26
C ALA A 203 12.38 -0.64 5.61
N GLY A 204 12.18 -1.06 4.35
CA GLY A 204 13.00 -2.09 3.71
C GLY A 204 13.13 -1.95 2.19
N CYS A 205 13.82 -2.89 1.56
CA CYS A 205 13.83 -3.08 0.12
C CYS A 205 13.96 -4.56 -0.24
N GLY A 206 13.60 -4.92 -1.48
CA GLY A 206 13.68 -6.30 -1.96
C GLY A 206 15.08 -6.89 -1.95
N ARG A 207 15.15 -8.23 -1.83
CA ARG A 207 16.37 -8.98 -2.10
C ARG A 207 16.75 -8.83 -3.56
N ILE A 208 18.05 -8.96 -3.83
CA ILE A 208 18.60 -8.85 -5.19
C ILE A 208 18.81 -10.27 -5.72
N PHE A 209 17.82 -10.78 -6.46
CA PHE A 209 17.92 -12.13 -7.05
C PHE A 209 18.60 -12.14 -8.41
N GLU A 210 18.26 -11.18 -9.29
CA GLU A 210 18.76 -11.16 -10.67
C GLU A 210 19.58 -9.91 -10.99
N GLY A 211 19.35 -8.84 -10.29
CA GLY A 211 20.01 -7.56 -10.52
C GLY A 211 21.34 -7.42 -9.79
N THR A 212 21.75 -6.18 -9.62
CA THR A 212 22.97 -5.81 -8.88
C THR A 212 22.66 -4.78 -7.80
N PHE A 213 23.51 -4.68 -6.79
CA PHE A 213 23.43 -3.60 -5.77
C PHE A 213 23.37 -2.22 -6.41
N LYS A 214 24.15 -1.98 -7.48
CA LYS A 214 24.15 -0.72 -8.22
C LYS A 214 22.80 -0.42 -8.86
N GLN A 215 22.15 -1.43 -9.44
CA GLN A 215 20.82 -1.28 -10.06
C GLN A 215 19.77 -0.96 -9.02
N MET A 216 19.69 -1.74 -7.92
CA MET A 216 18.75 -1.50 -6.84
C MET A 216 18.95 -0.11 -6.22
N PHE A 217 20.18 0.27 -5.92
CA PHE A 217 20.49 1.59 -5.38
C PHE A 217 20.07 2.72 -6.32
N SER A 218 20.26 2.55 -7.64
CA SER A 218 19.79 3.51 -8.64
C SER A 218 18.27 3.58 -8.70
N SER A 219 17.57 2.46 -8.58
CA SER A 219 16.11 2.38 -8.52
C SER A 219 15.57 3.10 -7.28
N LEU A 220 16.16 2.86 -6.11
CA LEU A 220 15.79 3.56 -4.87
C LEU A 220 16.03 5.06 -4.95
N LYS A 221 17.07 5.52 -5.66
CA LYS A 221 17.29 6.95 -5.93
C LYS A 221 16.17 7.55 -6.79
N LYS A 222 15.69 6.84 -7.81
CA LYS A 222 14.53 7.30 -8.61
C LYS A 222 13.30 7.46 -7.71
N ILE A 223 13.02 6.48 -6.84
CA ILE A 223 11.88 6.54 -5.91
C ILE A 223 12.03 7.69 -4.93
N LYS A 224 13.22 7.87 -4.36
CA LYS A 224 13.55 8.96 -3.43
C LYS A 224 13.30 10.35 -4.04
N SER A 225 13.35 10.50 -5.36
CA SER A 225 13.13 11.77 -6.07
C SER A 225 11.65 12.07 -6.36
N LEU A 226 10.72 11.15 -6.09
CA LEU A 226 9.30 11.36 -6.22
C LEU A 226 8.77 12.38 -5.17
N PRO A 227 7.57 12.94 -5.37
CA PRO A 227 6.95 13.81 -4.38
C PRO A 227 6.88 13.13 -3.01
N LYS A 228 7.24 13.84 -1.94
CA LYS A 228 7.32 13.27 -0.59
C LYS A 228 5.99 12.74 -0.06
N ASN A 229 4.86 13.30 -0.54
CA ASN A 229 3.52 12.85 -0.23
C ASN A 229 3.05 11.65 -1.07
N THR A 230 3.97 10.94 -1.75
CA THR A 230 3.65 9.71 -2.50
C THR A 230 3.30 8.59 -1.54
N LEU A 231 2.14 7.95 -1.75
CA LEU A 231 1.75 6.70 -1.11
C LEU A 231 2.35 5.52 -1.88
N ILE A 232 3.05 4.66 -1.16
CA ILE A 232 3.78 3.52 -1.72
C ILE A 232 3.03 2.25 -1.36
N TYR A 233 2.55 1.57 -2.37
CA TYR A 233 1.83 0.30 -2.31
C TYR A 233 2.80 -0.82 -2.70
N CYS A 234 3.50 -1.38 -1.72
CA CYS A 234 4.37 -2.54 -1.91
C CYS A 234 3.60 -3.85 -1.79
N ALA A 235 4.21 -4.96 -2.24
CA ALA A 235 3.49 -6.22 -2.38
C ALA A 235 3.51 -7.10 -1.13
N HIS A 236 4.30 -6.77 -0.11
CA HIS A 236 4.48 -7.63 1.08
C HIS A 236 4.40 -6.87 2.39
N GLU A 237 3.86 -7.53 3.41
CA GLU A 237 3.76 -7.09 4.80
C GLU A 237 5.03 -7.40 5.60
N TYR A 238 6.16 -6.83 5.21
CA TYR A 238 7.46 -7.01 5.90
C TYR A 238 7.80 -5.90 6.88
N THR A 239 6.88 -4.97 7.15
CA THR A 239 7.15 -3.72 7.87
C THR A 239 7.73 -3.97 9.25
N GLU A 240 7.14 -4.85 10.08
CA GLU A 240 7.61 -5.15 11.43
C GLU A 240 9.04 -5.71 11.41
N SER A 241 9.27 -6.77 10.63
CA SER A 241 10.59 -7.39 10.48
C SER A 241 11.67 -6.42 9.97
N ASN A 242 11.28 -5.50 9.08
CA ASN A 242 12.20 -4.48 8.58
C ASN A 242 12.54 -3.44 9.66
N LEU A 243 11.56 -3.02 10.45
CA LEU A 243 11.76 -2.06 11.55
C LEU A 243 12.60 -2.66 12.68
N LEU A 244 12.37 -3.94 13.03
CA LEU A 244 13.20 -4.64 14.03
C LEU A 244 14.65 -4.70 13.57
N TRP A 245 14.91 -5.09 12.33
CA TRP A 245 16.26 -5.06 11.76
C TRP A 245 16.86 -3.65 11.76
N ALA A 246 16.07 -2.65 11.39
CA ALA A 246 16.54 -1.26 11.34
C ALA A 246 16.91 -0.74 12.74
N LEU A 247 16.21 -1.18 13.80
CA LEU A 247 16.55 -0.86 15.19
C LEU A 247 17.83 -1.56 15.65
N ASP A 248 18.12 -2.78 15.19
CA ASP A 248 19.41 -3.42 15.48
C ASP A 248 20.59 -2.62 14.90
N ILE A 249 20.40 -1.96 13.76
CA ILE A 249 21.43 -1.09 13.14
C ILE A 249 21.46 0.30 13.81
N GLU A 250 20.29 0.89 14.08
CA GLU A 250 20.15 2.24 14.67
C GLU A 250 19.29 2.19 15.96
N PRO A 251 19.76 1.61 17.08
CA PRO A 251 18.94 1.38 18.27
C PRO A 251 18.46 2.66 18.97
N LYS A 252 19.03 3.82 18.65
CA LYS A 252 18.63 5.11 19.22
C LYS A 252 17.75 5.94 18.29
N ASN A 253 17.36 5.41 17.13
CA ASN A 253 16.54 6.15 16.17
C ASN A 253 15.07 6.19 16.63
N GLN A 254 14.66 7.34 17.15
CA GLN A 254 13.31 7.55 17.69
C GLN A 254 12.20 7.42 16.62
N ASN A 255 12.49 7.76 15.34
CA ASN A 255 11.50 7.63 14.27
C ASN A 255 11.18 6.16 13.98
N ILE A 256 12.21 5.30 13.94
CA ILE A 256 12.05 3.86 13.73
C ILE A 256 11.28 3.25 14.90
N ASN A 257 11.66 3.58 16.16
CA ASN A 257 10.98 3.07 17.35
C ASN A 257 9.50 3.50 17.39
N LYS A 258 9.21 4.77 17.12
CA LYS A 258 7.83 5.27 17.03
C LYS A 258 7.02 4.52 15.97
N LYS A 259 7.62 4.28 14.80
CA LYS A 259 6.94 3.55 13.72
C LYS A 259 6.70 2.09 14.08
N LEU A 260 7.62 1.44 14.77
CA LEU A 260 7.43 0.07 15.25
C LEU A 260 6.23 -0.04 16.18
N ILE A 261 6.11 0.85 17.18
CA ILE A 261 4.96 0.89 18.09
C ILE A 261 3.63 1.09 17.35
N GLU A 262 3.60 1.93 16.29
CA GLU A 262 2.42 2.11 15.43
C GLU A 262 2.09 0.82 14.68
N VAL A 263 3.09 0.15 14.12
CA VAL A 263 2.95 -1.08 13.33
C VAL A 263 2.46 -2.23 14.20
N GLU A 264 3.02 -2.42 15.40
CA GLU A 264 2.57 -3.43 16.36
C GLU A 264 1.09 -3.26 16.73
N LYS A 265 0.63 -2.02 16.89
CA LYS A 265 -0.80 -1.73 17.13
C LYS A 265 -1.67 -2.13 15.95
N LYS A 266 -1.26 -1.82 14.72
CA LYS A 266 -1.99 -2.22 13.51
C LYS A 266 -2.06 -3.75 13.37
N ILE A 267 -0.95 -4.44 13.61
CA ILE A 267 -0.89 -5.90 13.58
C ILE A 267 -1.83 -6.51 14.62
N ALA A 268 -1.84 -5.98 15.84
CA ALA A 268 -2.73 -6.43 16.91
C ALA A 268 -4.23 -6.21 16.58
N LEU A 269 -4.55 -5.31 15.67
CA LEU A 269 -5.90 -5.03 15.16
C LEU A 269 -6.18 -5.75 13.83
N GLU A 270 -5.26 -6.58 13.35
CA GLU A 270 -5.35 -7.24 12.05
C GLU A 270 -5.44 -6.25 10.87
N GLU A 271 -4.94 -5.02 11.04
CA GLU A 271 -4.89 -4.00 9.99
C GLU A 271 -3.63 -4.13 9.14
N LEU A 272 -3.71 -3.70 7.86
CA LEU A 272 -2.53 -3.59 6.99
C LEU A 272 -1.58 -2.50 7.52
N THR A 273 -0.27 -2.78 7.50
CA THR A 273 0.76 -1.79 7.86
C THR A 273 1.13 -0.89 6.69
N ILE A 274 0.81 -1.30 5.49
CA ILE A 274 0.97 -0.60 4.20
C ILE A 274 -0.40 -0.16 3.65
N PRO A 275 -0.46 0.89 2.77
CA PRO A 275 0.64 1.59 2.13
C PRO A 275 1.45 2.44 3.11
N CYS A 276 2.72 2.72 2.75
CA CYS A 276 3.58 3.63 3.48
C CYS A 276 3.73 4.98 2.76
N LEU A 277 4.09 6.03 3.50
CA LEU A 277 4.29 7.37 2.97
C LEU A 277 5.78 7.60 2.70
N LEU A 278 6.15 8.06 1.48
CA LEU A 278 7.55 8.30 1.13
C LEU A 278 8.26 9.25 2.11
N GLU A 279 7.58 10.29 2.59
CA GLU A 279 8.15 11.20 3.60
C GLU A 279 8.54 10.51 4.91
N GLU A 280 7.77 9.50 5.33
CA GLU A 280 8.09 8.69 6.52
C GLU A 280 9.24 7.74 6.22
N GLU A 281 9.21 7.07 5.07
CA GLU A 281 10.27 6.17 4.62
C GLU A 281 11.63 6.88 4.55
N LEU A 282 11.68 8.14 4.12
CA LEU A 282 12.91 8.95 4.12
C LEU A 282 13.52 9.16 5.53
N LYS A 283 12.74 8.94 6.61
CA LYS A 283 13.19 9.07 8.01
C LYS A 283 13.60 7.73 8.61
N ILE A 284 12.93 6.63 8.20
CA ILE A 284 13.07 5.32 8.84
C ILE A 284 13.77 4.27 7.98
N ASN A 285 13.65 4.34 6.65
CA ASN A 285 14.15 3.31 5.73
C ASN A 285 15.66 3.49 5.49
N LEU A 286 16.46 2.62 6.05
CA LEU A 286 17.93 2.70 5.98
C LEU A 286 18.45 2.62 4.53
N PHE A 287 17.76 1.90 3.65
CA PHE A 287 18.16 1.76 2.25
C PHE A 287 17.94 3.05 1.46
N LEU A 288 16.82 3.76 1.69
CA LEU A 288 16.56 5.07 1.10
C LEU A 288 17.48 6.16 1.68
N ARG A 289 17.94 5.97 2.92
CA ARG A 289 18.85 6.91 3.62
C ARG A 289 20.31 6.66 3.29
N ALA A 290 20.68 5.52 2.72
CA ALA A 290 22.05 5.21 2.34
C ALA A 290 22.64 6.32 1.44
N ASN A 291 23.81 6.84 1.82
CA ASN A 291 24.45 7.97 1.15
C ASN A 291 25.16 7.56 -0.16
N ASN A 292 25.61 6.32 -0.22
CA ASN A 292 26.38 5.81 -1.34
C ASN A 292 26.19 4.29 -1.53
N LEU A 293 26.65 3.78 -2.67
CA LEU A 293 26.53 2.36 -3.03
C LEU A 293 27.19 1.43 -2.03
N LYS A 294 28.34 1.82 -1.43
CA LYS A 294 29.05 0.96 -0.46
C LYS A 294 28.22 0.76 0.80
N GLU A 295 27.63 1.83 1.32
CA GLU A 295 26.73 1.79 2.49
C GLU A 295 25.48 0.97 2.19
N PHE A 296 24.81 1.22 1.04
CA PHE A 296 23.66 0.44 0.60
C PHE A 296 24.00 -1.06 0.50
N SER A 297 25.14 -1.41 -0.12
CA SER A 297 25.55 -2.80 -0.29
C SER A 297 25.81 -3.49 1.05
N TYR A 298 26.43 -2.77 2.00
CA TYR A 298 26.64 -3.27 3.36
C TYR A 298 25.30 -3.54 4.07
N LEU A 299 24.37 -2.58 4.04
CA LEU A 299 23.06 -2.71 4.66
C LEU A 299 22.26 -3.88 4.06
N ARG A 300 22.28 -4.04 2.72
CA ARG A 300 21.55 -5.13 2.08
C ARG A 300 22.13 -6.51 2.42
N ALA A 301 23.46 -6.65 2.38
CA ALA A 301 24.13 -7.87 2.78
C ALA A 301 23.89 -8.22 4.26
N ASN A 302 23.90 -7.20 5.14
CA ASN A 302 23.58 -7.37 6.55
C ASN A 302 22.13 -7.86 6.74
N LYS A 303 21.15 -7.23 6.07
CA LYS A 303 19.74 -7.67 6.15
C LYS A 303 19.53 -9.07 5.59
N ASP A 304 20.29 -9.49 4.55
CA ASP A 304 20.18 -10.83 3.98
C ASP A 304 20.63 -11.93 4.94
N SER A 305 21.55 -11.61 5.86
CA SER A 305 22.07 -12.50 6.90
C SER A 305 21.41 -12.33 8.27
N TRP A 306 20.52 -11.35 8.42
CA TRP A 306 19.80 -11.10 9.67
C TRP A 306 18.70 -12.16 9.89
N VAL A 307 18.63 -12.71 11.11
CA VAL A 307 17.73 -13.81 11.51
C VAL A 307 16.76 -13.33 12.57
#